data_93c96d98ff4c48e34683e4bc116fb7a5
#
_entry.id   93c96d98ff4c48e34683e4bc116fb7a5
#
_cell.length_a   1.000
_cell.length_b   1.000
_cell.length_c   1.000
_cell.angle_alpha   90.00
_cell.angle_beta   90.00
_cell.angle_gamma   90.00
#
_symmetry.space_group_name_H-M   'P 1'
#
loop_
_entity.id
_entity.type
_entity.pdbx_description
1 polymer ?
#
loop_
_entity_poly.entity_id
_entity_poly.type
_entity_poly.pdbx_seq_one_letter_code
_entity_poly.pdbx_strand_id
1 'polypeptide(L)'
;MNKKNIYQKLHSACIEAGSVKKAEKVKGMHFNPLLHDAVQETATQSLLNNGLYPTCSYLTEITDKNMVMVVCTMKVHDVDDPTQFVLVDGCSAMGGLDKFGTGQAMSYSRKYAFLNLLNLKTGIKDEDGYEAKPFKQNSVEKSTEPTYMDESVNVDEIKDELKNAQSIQGLNLAKNKHRDSVHFLLKNNLRAYRQVTDIAESRELQLNNVQQ
;
A
#
# COMPACT_ATOMS: atom_id res chain seq x y z
N MET A 1 -35.69 -5.56 12.12
CA MET A 1 -34.22 -5.77 12.03
C MET A 1 -33.62 -4.65 11.20
N ASN A 2 -32.62 -3.93 11.72
CA ASN A 2 -31.93 -2.91 10.92
C ASN A 2 -31.18 -3.58 9.77
N LYS A 3 -31.48 -3.18 8.53
CA LYS A 3 -30.81 -3.68 7.32
C LYS A 3 -29.35 -3.22 7.38
N LYS A 4 -28.40 -4.16 7.21
CA LYS A 4 -26.95 -3.82 7.17
C LYS A 4 -26.68 -2.94 5.95
N ASN A 5 -25.89 -1.90 6.11
CA ASN A 5 -25.38 -1.13 4.98
C ASN A 5 -24.22 -1.88 4.29
N ILE A 6 -23.82 -1.41 3.10
CA ILE A 6 -22.81 -2.07 2.27
C ILE A 6 -21.47 -2.27 3.02
N TYR A 7 -21.05 -1.31 3.85
CA TYR A 7 -19.80 -1.40 4.62
C TYR A 7 -19.89 -2.41 5.76
N GLN A 8 -21.06 -2.56 6.39
CA GLN A 8 -21.31 -3.59 7.40
C GLN A 8 -21.33 -4.99 6.78
N LYS A 9 -21.86 -5.12 5.56
CA LYS A 9 -21.82 -6.36 4.78
C LYS A 9 -20.39 -6.70 4.39
N LEU A 10 -19.63 -5.72 3.89
CA LEU A 10 -18.22 -5.90 3.51
C LEU A 10 -17.36 -6.28 4.73
N HIS A 11 -17.55 -5.63 5.87
CA HIS A 11 -16.88 -5.99 7.12
C HIS A 11 -17.18 -7.45 7.52
N SER A 12 -18.45 -7.89 7.41
CA SER A 12 -18.79 -9.29 7.69
C SER A 12 -18.10 -10.25 6.70
N ALA A 13 -18.05 -9.90 5.41
CA ALA A 13 -17.36 -10.68 4.39
C ALA A 13 -15.85 -10.78 4.66
N CYS A 14 -15.20 -9.69 5.08
CA CYS A 14 -13.77 -9.70 5.46
C CYS A 14 -13.49 -10.67 6.61
N ILE A 15 -14.35 -10.67 7.64
CA ILE A 15 -14.22 -11.60 8.78
C ILE A 15 -14.40 -13.05 8.33
N GLU A 16 -15.40 -13.31 7.51
CA GLU A 16 -15.71 -14.67 7.01
C GLU A 16 -14.59 -15.21 6.10
N ALA A 17 -14.08 -14.39 5.18
CA ALA A 17 -13.01 -14.77 4.28
C ALA A 17 -11.70 -15.11 5.01
N GLY A 18 -11.38 -14.38 6.07
CA GLY A 18 -10.25 -14.64 6.98
C GLY A 18 -8.88 -14.64 6.29
N SER A 19 -8.39 -15.83 5.89
CA SER A 19 -7.10 -15.98 5.24
C SER A 19 -7.13 -17.02 4.12
N VAL A 20 -6.38 -16.76 3.06
CA VAL A 20 -6.17 -17.71 1.96
C VAL A 20 -4.85 -18.43 2.15
N LYS A 21 -4.90 -19.77 2.15
CA LYS A 21 -3.70 -20.59 2.26
C LYS A 21 -2.97 -20.65 0.91
N LYS A 22 -1.64 -20.56 0.96
CA LYS A 22 -0.81 -20.86 -0.21
C LYS A 22 -0.92 -22.33 -0.57
N ALA A 23 -0.81 -22.65 -1.86
CA ALA A 23 -0.70 -24.00 -2.32
C ALA A 23 0.62 -24.63 -1.85
N GLU A 24 0.69 -25.96 -1.92
CA GLU A 24 1.94 -26.68 -1.70
C GLU A 24 2.98 -26.31 -2.76
N LYS A 25 4.25 -26.43 -2.39
CA LYS A 25 5.36 -26.10 -3.26
C LYS A 25 5.37 -27.00 -4.51
N VAL A 26 5.28 -26.39 -5.67
CA VAL A 26 5.41 -27.13 -6.94
C VAL A 26 6.89 -27.37 -7.24
N LYS A 27 7.22 -28.58 -7.77
CA LYS A 27 8.59 -28.94 -8.18
C LYS A 27 9.15 -27.89 -9.16
N GLY A 28 10.27 -27.27 -8.81
CA GLY A 28 10.92 -26.22 -9.61
C GLY A 28 10.60 -24.79 -9.16
N MET A 29 9.67 -24.58 -8.24
CA MET A 29 9.44 -23.27 -7.62
C MET A 29 10.18 -23.13 -6.29
N HIS A 30 10.75 -21.95 -6.04
CA HIS A 30 11.43 -21.65 -4.77
C HIS A 30 10.47 -21.19 -3.68
N PHE A 31 9.19 -20.95 -4.00
CA PHE A 31 8.16 -20.45 -3.10
C PHE A 31 6.84 -21.22 -3.24
N ASN A 32 5.96 -21.09 -2.26
CA ASN A 32 4.60 -21.63 -2.31
C ASN A 32 3.68 -20.63 -3.01
N PRO A 33 3.08 -20.97 -4.16
CA PRO A 33 2.27 -20.02 -4.92
C PRO A 33 0.94 -19.73 -4.21
N LEU A 34 0.51 -18.44 -4.25
CA LEU A 34 -0.84 -18.06 -3.94
C LEU A 34 -1.68 -18.19 -5.21
N LEU A 35 -2.46 -19.26 -5.30
CA LEU A 35 -3.25 -19.56 -6.49
C LEU A 35 -4.37 -18.51 -6.68
N HIS A 36 -4.59 -18.13 -7.93
CA HIS A 36 -5.66 -17.22 -8.32
C HIS A 36 -7.02 -17.79 -7.93
N ASP A 37 -7.27 -19.06 -8.24
CA ASP A 37 -8.55 -19.69 -7.99
C ASP A 37 -8.90 -19.77 -6.50
N ALA A 38 -7.92 -20.09 -5.65
CA ALA A 38 -8.12 -20.13 -4.20
C ALA A 38 -8.52 -18.76 -3.62
N VAL A 39 -7.90 -17.69 -4.10
CA VAL A 39 -8.27 -16.32 -3.69
C VAL A 39 -9.66 -15.96 -4.20
N GLN A 40 -9.94 -16.24 -5.46
CA GLN A 40 -11.22 -15.92 -6.08
C GLN A 40 -12.36 -16.69 -5.42
N GLU A 41 -12.21 -17.98 -5.19
CA GLU A 41 -13.21 -18.84 -4.55
C GLU A 41 -13.54 -18.33 -3.15
N THR A 42 -12.52 -18.16 -2.29
CA THR A 42 -12.68 -17.68 -0.91
C THR A 42 -13.35 -16.28 -0.89
N ALA A 43 -12.86 -15.35 -1.69
CA ALA A 43 -13.37 -13.99 -1.70
C ALA A 43 -14.80 -13.92 -2.27
N THR A 44 -15.07 -14.60 -3.39
CA THR A 44 -16.39 -14.58 -4.01
C THR A 44 -17.44 -15.21 -3.11
N GLN A 45 -17.13 -16.38 -2.53
CA GLN A 45 -18.06 -17.04 -1.62
C GLN A 45 -18.43 -16.18 -0.43
N SER A 46 -17.44 -15.57 0.21
CA SER A 46 -17.63 -14.68 1.35
C SER A 46 -18.46 -13.42 1.00
N LEU A 47 -18.22 -12.82 -0.17
CA LEU A 47 -19.00 -11.68 -0.64
C LEU A 47 -20.45 -12.07 -0.90
N LEU A 48 -20.70 -13.16 -1.63
CA LEU A 48 -22.04 -13.64 -1.96
C LEU A 48 -22.85 -14.00 -0.71
N ASN A 49 -22.24 -14.67 0.27
CA ASN A 49 -22.87 -15.02 1.54
C ASN A 49 -23.34 -13.77 2.31
N ASN A 50 -22.68 -12.64 2.09
CA ASN A 50 -23.01 -11.37 2.72
C ASN A 50 -23.85 -10.43 1.83
N GLY A 51 -24.42 -10.93 0.74
CA GLY A 51 -25.28 -10.16 -0.16
C GLY A 51 -24.52 -9.09 -0.95
N LEU A 52 -23.26 -9.38 -1.31
CA LEU A 52 -22.40 -8.52 -2.12
C LEU A 52 -22.02 -9.23 -3.41
N TYR A 53 -22.10 -8.53 -4.55
CA TYR A 53 -21.80 -9.09 -5.87
C TYR A 53 -20.65 -8.35 -6.55
N PRO A 54 -19.47 -8.99 -6.77
CA PRO A 54 -18.34 -8.35 -7.42
C PRO A 54 -18.42 -8.42 -8.95
N THR A 55 -18.12 -7.30 -9.61
CA THR A 55 -17.92 -7.22 -11.06
C THR A 55 -16.56 -6.62 -11.37
N CYS A 56 -15.91 -7.05 -12.46
CA CYS A 56 -14.62 -6.51 -12.88
C CYS A 56 -14.68 -5.96 -14.31
N SER A 57 -14.04 -4.84 -14.50
CA SER A 57 -13.68 -4.30 -15.82
C SER A 57 -12.16 -4.19 -15.92
N TYR A 58 -11.64 -4.24 -17.15
CA TYR A 58 -10.21 -4.26 -17.41
C TYR A 58 -9.84 -3.21 -18.45
N LEU A 59 -8.76 -2.50 -18.17
CA LEU A 59 -8.04 -1.69 -19.15
C LEU A 59 -6.73 -2.41 -19.51
N THR A 60 -6.41 -2.48 -20.79
CA THR A 60 -5.18 -3.15 -21.26
C THR A 60 -4.33 -2.18 -22.05
N GLU A 61 -3.03 -2.16 -21.77
CA GLU A 61 -2.04 -1.34 -22.48
C GLU A 61 -0.83 -2.20 -22.88
N ILE A 62 -0.31 -1.97 -24.08
CA ILE A 62 0.95 -2.59 -24.52
C ILE A 62 2.08 -1.66 -24.10
N THR A 63 3.06 -2.19 -23.37
CA THR A 63 4.23 -1.43 -22.94
C THR A 63 5.35 -1.50 -23.99
N ASP A 64 6.32 -0.58 -23.91
CA ASP A 64 7.49 -0.51 -24.81
C ASP A 64 8.37 -1.78 -24.77
N LYS A 65 8.17 -2.64 -23.78
CA LYS A 65 8.95 -3.90 -23.58
C LYS A 65 8.25 -5.14 -24.11
N ASN A 66 7.31 -5.01 -25.05
CA ASN A 66 6.48 -6.12 -25.53
C ASN A 66 5.78 -6.89 -24.41
N MET A 67 5.33 -6.17 -23.39
CA MET A 67 4.51 -6.69 -22.31
C MET A 67 3.11 -6.07 -22.40
N VAL A 68 2.11 -6.79 -21.93
CA VAL A 68 0.77 -6.23 -21.73
C VAL A 68 0.59 -5.90 -20.25
N MET A 69 0.22 -4.67 -19.94
CA MET A 69 -0.23 -4.26 -18.62
C MET A 69 -1.77 -4.32 -18.61
N VAL A 70 -2.31 -4.95 -17.59
CA VAL A 70 -3.75 -5.02 -17.34
C VAL A 70 -4.06 -4.37 -16.00
N VAL A 71 -4.97 -3.41 -16.02
CA VAL A 71 -5.50 -2.76 -14.83
C VAL A 71 -6.92 -3.24 -14.61
N CYS A 72 -7.18 -3.81 -13.42
CA CYS A 72 -8.50 -4.26 -12.99
C CYS A 72 -9.15 -3.18 -12.13
N THR A 73 -10.36 -2.80 -12.48
CA THR A 73 -11.28 -2.03 -11.64
C THR A 73 -12.42 -2.97 -11.20
N MET A 74 -12.55 -3.17 -9.89
CA MET A 74 -13.60 -4.01 -9.33
C MET A 74 -14.67 -3.15 -8.66
N LYS A 75 -15.95 -3.39 -9.01
CA LYS A 75 -17.11 -2.86 -8.29
C LYS A 75 -17.79 -3.99 -7.52
N VAL A 76 -18.07 -3.73 -6.26
CA VAL A 76 -18.82 -4.66 -5.41
C VAL A 76 -20.16 -4.04 -5.08
N HIS A 77 -21.21 -4.59 -5.64
CA HIS A 77 -22.57 -4.08 -5.51
C HIS A 77 -23.28 -4.71 -4.30
N ASP A 78 -24.11 -3.90 -3.62
CA ASP A 78 -25.06 -4.42 -2.65
C ASP A 78 -26.24 -5.07 -3.42
N VAL A 79 -26.49 -6.36 -3.18
CA VAL A 79 -27.58 -7.10 -3.87
C VAL A 79 -28.97 -6.54 -3.51
N ASP A 80 -29.12 -5.98 -2.32
CA ASP A 80 -30.38 -5.39 -1.86
C ASP A 80 -30.62 -3.96 -2.37
N ASP A 81 -29.53 -3.26 -2.75
CA ASP A 81 -29.58 -1.92 -3.35
C ASP A 81 -28.41 -1.77 -4.35
N PRO A 82 -28.61 -2.21 -5.61
CA PRO A 82 -27.57 -2.20 -6.63
C PRO A 82 -27.01 -0.81 -6.99
N THR A 83 -27.63 0.27 -6.53
CA THR A 83 -27.11 1.63 -6.70
C THR A 83 -25.93 1.91 -5.77
N GLN A 84 -25.84 1.17 -4.67
CA GLN A 84 -24.72 1.23 -3.74
C GLN A 84 -23.62 0.26 -4.16
N PHE A 85 -22.40 0.75 -4.26
CA PHE A 85 -21.23 -0.08 -4.57
C PHE A 85 -19.97 0.46 -3.88
N VAL A 86 -19.01 -0.43 -3.69
CA VAL A 86 -17.65 -0.11 -3.29
C VAL A 86 -16.73 -0.32 -4.48
N LEU A 87 -15.81 0.61 -4.72
CA LEU A 87 -14.87 0.58 -5.81
C LEU A 87 -13.47 0.21 -5.31
N VAL A 88 -12.83 -0.75 -5.98
CA VAL A 88 -11.40 -1.05 -5.85
C VAL A 88 -10.76 -0.83 -7.20
N ASP A 89 -9.87 0.14 -7.29
CA ASP A 89 -9.26 0.57 -8.55
C ASP A 89 -7.74 0.41 -8.53
N GLY A 90 -7.12 0.48 -9.71
CA GLY A 90 -5.67 0.51 -9.88
C GLY A 90 -4.96 -0.82 -9.65
N CYS A 91 -5.66 -1.93 -9.51
CA CYS A 91 -5.03 -3.24 -9.36
C CYS A 91 -4.45 -3.73 -10.68
N SER A 92 -3.13 -3.62 -10.85
CA SER A 92 -2.46 -3.92 -12.11
C SER A 92 -1.59 -5.18 -12.04
N ALA A 93 -1.42 -5.82 -13.20
CA ALA A 93 -0.48 -6.91 -13.41
C ALA A 93 0.09 -6.85 -14.83
N MET A 94 1.27 -7.40 -15.01
CA MET A 94 1.91 -7.50 -16.33
C MET A 94 1.97 -8.95 -16.81
N GLY A 95 1.79 -9.15 -18.10
CA GLY A 95 1.94 -10.43 -18.80
C GLY A 95 2.79 -10.29 -20.05
N GLY A 96 3.25 -11.42 -20.60
CA GLY A 96 3.93 -11.42 -21.91
C GLY A 96 2.96 -11.06 -23.04
N LEU A 97 3.46 -10.49 -24.11
CA LEU A 97 2.68 -10.24 -25.32
C LEU A 97 2.58 -11.53 -26.15
N ASP A 98 1.92 -12.53 -25.61
CA ASP A 98 1.61 -13.80 -26.24
C ASP A 98 0.13 -14.17 -26.03
N LYS A 99 -0.29 -15.32 -26.56
CA LYS A 99 -1.69 -15.76 -26.49
C LYS A 99 -2.21 -16.02 -25.06
N PHE A 100 -1.32 -16.18 -24.07
CA PHE A 100 -1.70 -16.45 -22.68
C PHE A 100 -1.48 -15.24 -21.76
N GLY A 101 -0.54 -14.34 -22.10
CA GLY A 101 -0.08 -13.28 -21.21
C GLY A 101 -1.16 -12.30 -20.78
N THR A 102 -2.05 -11.91 -21.69
CA THR A 102 -3.18 -11.05 -21.34
C THR A 102 -4.12 -11.73 -20.34
N GLY A 103 -4.46 -13.01 -20.55
CA GLY A 103 -5.31 -13.76 -19.65
C GLY A 103 -4.66 -13.96 -18.26
N GLN A 104 -3.35 -14.22 -18.22
CA GLN A 104 -2.61 -14.29 -16.97
C GLN A 104 -2.61 -12.95 -16.24
N ALA A 105 -2.33 -11.84 -16.92
CA ALA A 105 -2.35 -10.50 -16.34
C ALA A 105 -3.76 -10.13 -15.82
N MET A 106 -4.84 -10.47 -16.55
CA MET A 106 -6.22 -10.31 -16.05
C MET A 106 -6.47 -11.10 -14.75
N SER A 107 -6.04 -12.36 -14.71
CA SER A 107 -6.19 -13.21 -13.53
C SER A 107 -5.44 -12.65 -12.32
N TYR A 108 -4.21 -12.18 -12.52
CA TYR A 108 -3.42 -11.59 -11.44
C TYR A 108 -3.97 -10.25 -10.98
N SER A 109 -4.34 -9.33 -11.88
CA SER A 109 -4.90 -8.03 -11.49
C SER A 109 -6.22 -8.19 -10.72
N ARG A 110 -7.08 -9.15 -11.12
CA ARG A 110 -8.29 -9.52 -10.39
C ARG A 110 -7.99 -10.11 -9.02
N LYS A 111 -6.99 -10.98 -8.92
CA LYS A 111 -6.53 -11.54 -7.63
C LYS A 111 -6.13 -10.43 -6.66
N TYR A 112 -5.37 -9.45 -7.12
CA TYR A 112 -4.97 -8.30 -6.30
C TYR A 112 -6.17 -7.44 -5.88
N ALA A 113 -7.18 -7.28 -6.75
CA ALA A 113 -8.39 -6.57 -6.39
C ALA A 113 -9.15 -7.26 -5.24
N PHE A 114 -9.28 -8.59 -5.24
CA PHE A 114 -9.89 -9.33 -4.14
C PHE A 114 -9.07 -9.25 -2.85
N LEU A 115 -7.74 -9.38 -2.94
CA LEU A 115 -6.86 -9.27 -1.79
C LEU A 115 -6.99 -7.90 -1.12
N ASN A 116 -7.02 -6.82 -1.91
CA ASN A 116 -7.16 -5.46 -1.42
C ASN A 116 -8.55 -5.20 -0.85
N LEU A 117 -9.62 -5.64 -1.53
CA LEU A 117 -11.00 -5.44 -1.11
C LEU A 117 -11.26 -6.01 0.29
N LEU A 118 -10.81 -7.24 0.54
CA LEU A 118 -11.10 -7.97 1.77
C LEU A 118 -9.95 -7.96 2.78
N ASN A 119 -8.85 -7.25 2.50
CA ASN A 119 -7.64 -7.26 3.31
C ASN A 119 -7.20 -8.68 3.69
N LEU A 120 -7.24 -9.60 2.69
CA LEU A 120 -7.00 -11.01 2.93
C LEU A 120 -5.57 -11.28 3.41
N LYS A 121 -5.46 -11.99 4.52
CA LYS A 121 -4.16 -12.48 4.99
C LYS A 121 -3.74 -13.66 4.13
N THR A 122 -2.60 -13.55 3.47
CA THR A 122 -2.08 -14.58 2.56
C THR A 122 -1.10 -15.53 3.21
N GLY A 123 -0.72 -15.30 4.49
CA GLY A 123 0.35 -16.04 5.16
C GLY A 123 1.70 -15.91 4.44
N ILE A 124 1.84 -14.89 3.60
CA ILE A 124 3.11 -14.56 2.96
C ILE A 124 4.02 -14.06 4.09
N LYS A 125 5.11 -14.77 4.34
CA LYS A 125 6.28 -14.14 4.93
C LYS A 125 6.64 -13.02 3.95
N ASP A 126 6.84 -11.83 4.48
CA ASP A 126 7.23 -10.68 3.68
C ASP A 126 8.32 -11.11 2.70
N GLU A 127 8.29 -10.66 1.45
CA GLU A 127 9.22 -11.12 0.41
C GLU A 127 10.68 -10.97 0.84
N ASP A 128 10.94 -10.09 1.79
CA ASP A 128 12.23 -9.86 2.44
C ASP A 128 12.61 -10.91 3.51
N GLY A 129 11.80 -11.95 3.71
CA GLY A 129 12.11 -13.05 4.63
C GLY A 129 11.86 -12.75 6.11
N TYR A 130 11.30 -11.60 6.46
CA TYR A 130 10.93 -11.26 7.82
C TYR A 130 9.60 -11.92 8.21
N GLU A 131 9.60 -12.66 9.33
CA GLU A 131 8.35 -13.09 9.95
C GLU A 131 7.68 -11.88 10.59
N ALA A 132 6.53 -11.45 10.06
CA ALA A 132 5.69 -10.50 10.76
C ALA A 132 5.34 -11.07 12.14
N LYS A 133 5.92 -10.52 13.20
CA LYS A 133 5.56 -10.90 14.56
C LYS A 133 4.07 -10.64 14.75
N PRO A 134 3.30 -11.59 15.32
CA PRO A 134 1.88 -11.37 15.53
C PRO A 134 1.69 -10.13 16.39
N PHE A 135 0.80 -9.25 15.96
CA PHE A 135 0.42 -8.06 16.71
C PHE A 135 -0.13 -8.53 18.04
N LYS A 136 0.63 -8.39 19.12
CA LYS A 136 0.08 -8.59 20.46
C LYS A 136 -0.95 -7.49 20.68
N GLN A 137 -2.23 -7.84 20.74
CA GLN A 137 -3.25 -6.94 21.30
C GLN A 137 -2.86 -6.68 22.76
N ASN A 138 -2.11 -5.62 22.98
CA ASN A 138 -1.99 -5.07 24.31
C ASN A 138 -3.31 -4.36 24.60
N SER A 139 -3.97 -4.79 25.68
CA SER A 139 -5.02 -4.07 26.36
C SER A 139 -4.72 -2.57 26.34
N VAL A 140 -5.75 -1.78 26.06
CA VAL A 140 -5.72 -0.31 25.98
C VAL A 140 -5.07 0.28 27.25
N GLU A 141 -3.77 0.46 27.21
CA GLU A 141 -3.06 1.43 28.03
C GLU A 141 -2.77 2.64 27.15
N LYS A 142 -3.07 3.81 27.71
CA LYS A 142 -2.95 5.13 27.07
C LYS A 142 -1.68 5.23 26.24
N SER A 143 -1.87 5.60 24.96
CA SER A 143 -0.82 5.86 23.99
C SER A 143 0.19 6.88 24.50
N THR A 144 1.33 6.41 24.97
CA THR A 144 2.58 7.14 24.85
C THR A 144 3.09 6.84 23.43
N GLU A 145 3.29 7.87 22.62
CA GLU A 145 3.88 7.75 21.27
C GLU A 145 5.19 6.95 21.35
N PRO A 146 5.45 5.98 20.44
CA PRO A 146 6.75 5.32 20.41
C PRO A 146 7.80 6.32 19.96
N THR A 147 8.55 6.83 20.91
CA THR A 147 9.76 7.60 20.66
C THR A 147 10.86 6.60 20.25
N TYR A 148 10.95 6.25 18.99
CA TYR A 148 12.19 5.74 18.43
C TYR A 148 13.10 6.93 18.17
N MET A 149 13.69 7.46 19.23
CA MET A 149 14.84 8.33 19.15
C MET A 149 16.03 7.41 18.89
N ASP A 150 16.49 7.32 17.65
CA ASP A 150 17.88 6.96 17.43
C ASP A 150 18.69 8.19 17.89
N GLU A 151 19.44 8.03 18.98
CA GLU A 151 20.25 9.09 19.59
C GLU A 151 21.30 9.67 18.64
N SER A 152 21.42 9.13 17.40
CA SER A 152 22.42 9.54 16.41
C SER A 152 22.00 10.71 15.51
N VAL A 153 20.70 11.04 15.39
CA VAL A 153 20.22 12.13 14.51
C VAL A 153 19.45 13.17 15.29
N ASN A 154 20.08 14.31 15.54
CA ASN A 154 19.43 15.46 16.17
C ASN A 154 18.59 16.25 15.14
N VAL A 155 17.31 15.88 15.05
CA VAL A 155 16.35 16.46 14.09
C VAL A 155 16.14 17.97 14.33
N ASP A 156 16.18 18.40 15.57
CA ASP A 156 15.95 19.82 15.91
C ASP A 156 17.15 20.67 15.54
N GLU A 157 18.37 20.18 15.69
CA GLU A 157 19.56 20.85 15.18
C GLU A 157 19.51 21.05 13.66
N ILE A 158 19.10 20.02 12.91
CA ILE A 158 18.93 20.11 11.45
C ILE A 158 17.91 21.18 11.08
N LYS A 159 16.75 21.20 11.76
CA LYS A 159 15.70 22.19 11.53
C LYS A 159 16.17 23.61 11.82
N ASP A 160 16.92 23.80 12.90
CA ASP A 160 17.39 25.11 13.32
C ASP A 160 18.46 25.66 12.37
N GLU A 161 19.39 24.83 11.93
CA GLU A 161 20.38 25.24 10.91
C GLU A 161 19.73 25.63 9.59
N LEU A 162 18.72 24.86 9.13
CA LEU A 162 17.99 25.18 7.89
C LEU A 162 17.20 26.48 8.02
N LYS A 163 16.50 26.70 9.14
CA LYS A 163 15.73 27.95 9.39
C LYS A 163 16.61 29.18 9.48
N ASN A 164 17.79 29.05 10.07
CA ASN A 164 18.70 30.17 10.35
C ASN A 164 19.64 30.48 9.17
N ALA A 165 19.59 29.74 8.07
CA ALA A 165 20.39 30.03 6.87
C ALA A 165 20.06 31.43 6.31
N GLN A 166 21.10 32.29 6.19
CA GLN A 166 20.92 33.70 5.77
C GLN A 166 21.03 33.91 4.25
N SER A 167 21.38 32.87 3.50
CA SER A 167 21.54 32.92 2.05
C SER A 167 21.27 31.55 1.42
N ILE A 168 21.01 31.53 0.12
CA ILE A 168 20.87 30.27 -0.65
C ILE A 168 22.12 29.39 -0.55
N GLN A 169 23.32 30.03 -0.55
CA GLN A 169 24.57 29.30 -0.37
C GLN A 169 24.64 28.67 1.03
N GLY A 170 24.28 29.41 2.07
CA GLY A 170 24.24 28.91 3.45
C GLY A 170 23.24 27.76 3.61
N LEU A 171 22.05 27.88 2.99
CA LEU A 171 21.05 26.82 3.00
C LEU A 171 21.56 25.54 2.31
N ASN A 172 22.24 25.67 1.18
CA ASN A 172 22.83 24.53 0.47
C ASN A 172 23.95 23.86 1.27
N LEU A 173 24.75 24.64 2.00
CA LEU A 173 25.77 24.10 2.91
C LEU A 173 25.12 23.31 4.05
N ALA A 174 24.06 23.81 4.67
CA ALA A 174 23.32 23.10 5.70
C ALA A 174 22.68 21.81 5.16
N LYS A 175 22.03 21.86 3.98
CA LYS A 175 21.48 20.67 3.29
C LYS A 175 22.56 19.61 3.05
N ASN A 176 23.75 20.01 2.59
CA ASN A 176 24.85 19.09 2.33
C ASN A 176 25.45 18.51 3.62
N LYS A 177 25.60 19.32 4.66
CA LYS A 177 26.10 18.89 5.98
C LYS A 177 25.24 17.76 6.56
N HIS A 178 23.92 17.88 6.41
CA HIS A 178 22.95 16.94 7.00
C HIS A 178 22.44 15.88 6.02
N ARG A 179 23.04 15.74 4.85
CA ARG A 179 22.57 14.85 3.77
C ARG A 179 22.36 13.42 4.23
N ASP A 180 23.33 12.85 4.95
CA ASP A 180 23.27 11.46 5.40
C ASP A 180 22.21 11.28 6.50
N SER A 181 22.10 12.24 7.42
CA SER A 181 21.07 12.27 8.45
C SER A 181 19.67 12.36 7.85
N VAL A 182 19.47 13.22 6.85
CA VAL A 182 18.19 13.34 6.13
C VAL A 182 17.86 12.06 5.36
N HIS A 183 18.86 11.40 4.76
CA HIS A 183 18.65 10.10 4.10
C HIS A 183 18.31 8.99 5.09
N PHE A 184 18.91 9.01 6.27
CA PHE A 184 18.54 8.10 7.37
C PHE A 184 17.08 8.33 7.82
N LEU A 185 16.66 9.61 7.98
CA LEU A 185 15.29 9.95 8.33
C LEU A 185 14.27 9.49 7.28
N LEU A 186 14.60 9.58 6.00
CA LEU A 186 13.74 9.10 4.91
C LEU A 186 13.41 7.61 5.06
N LYS A 187 14.40 6.81 5.49
CA LYS A 187 14.25 5.36 5.66
C LYS A 187 13.59 4.96 6.97
N ASN A 188 13.84 5.71 8.04
CA ASN A 188 13.52 5.27 9.39
C ASN A 188 12.48 6.15 10.12
N ASN A 189 12.31 7.44 9.71
CA ASN A 189 11.37 8.37 10.32
C ASN A 189 10.79 9.36 9.29
N LEU A 190 9.82 8.88 8.51
CA LEU A 190 9.21 9.66 7.43
C LEU A 190 8.56 10.96 7.91
N ARG A 191 8.05 11.01 9.15
CA ARG A 191 7.46 12.23 9.73
C ARG A 191 8.52 13.31 9.94
N ALA A 192 9.65 12.94 10.55
CA ALA A 192 10.76 13.86 10.76
C ALA A 192 11.39 14.29 9.42
N TYR A 193 11.53 13.37 8.47
CA TYR A 193 11.97 13.67 7.12
C TYR A 193 11.12 14.77 6.46
N ARG A 194 9.80 14.63 6.46
CA ARG A 194 8.87 15.63 5.90
C ARG A 194 9.02 16.99 6.59
N GLN A 195 9.11 17.02 7.91
CA GLN A 195 9.31 18.28 8.64
C GLN A 195 10.60 18.99 8.24
N VAL A 196 11.69 18.26 8.04
CA VAL A 196 12.97 18.83 7.61
C VAL A 196 12.91 19.35 6.17
N THR A 197 12.30 18.59 5.26
CA THR A 197 12.16 19.01 3.85
C THR A 197 11.23 20.20 3.70
N ASP A 198 10.10 20.25 4.38
CA ASP A 198 9.16 21.38 4.36
C ASP A 198 9.83 22.68 4.85
N ILE A 199 10.66 22.58 5.90
CA ILE A 199 11.44 23.74 6.40
C ILE A 199 12.47 24.20 5.38
N ALA A 200 13.19 23.27 4.75
CA ALA A 200 14.17 23.60 3.74
C ALA A 200 13.55 24.29 2.52
N GLU A 201 12.42 23.79 2.03
CA GLU A 201 11.68 24.38 0.91
C GLU A 201 11.11 25.76 1.25
N SER A 202 10.50 25.89 2.43
CA SER A 202 9.96 27.18 2.91
C SER A 202 11.06 28.24 3.04
N ARG A 203 12.24 27.85 3.53
CA ARG A 203 13.37 28.78 3.67
C ARG A 203 13.96 29.18 2.32
N GLU A 204 14.04 28.24 1.38
CA GLU A 204 14.50 28.52 0.02
C GLU A 204 13.59 29.53 -0.69
N LEU A 205 12.27 29.40 -0.56
CA LEU A 205 11.30 30.35 -1.09
C LEU A 205 11.46 31.74 -0.46
N GLN A 206 11.65 31.81 0.87
CA GLN A 206 11.87 33.11 1.56
C GLN A 206 13.14 33.81 1.06
N LEU A 207 14.25 33.07 0.92
CA LEU A 207 15.53 33.65 0.49
C LEU A 207 15.52 34.09 -0.97
N ASN A 208 14.79 33.39 -1.85
CA ASN A 208 14.62 33.80 -3.24
C ASN A 208 13.74 35.07 -3.38
N ASN A 209 12.74 35.24 -2.51
CA ASN A 209 11.87 36.43 -2.54
C ASN A 209 12.53 37.70 -1.99
N VAL A 210 13.63 37.58 -1.23
CA VAL A 210 14.38 38.74 -0.69
C VAL A 210 15.41 39.26 -1.72
N GLN A 211 15.69 38.52 -2.78
CA GLN A 211 16.65 38.90 -3.84
C GLN A 211 15.99 39.61 -5.04
N GLN A 212 14.67 39.81 -5.00
CA GLN A 212 13.89 40.66 -5.92
C GLN A 212 13.59 42.01 -5.27
#